data_7ad6703c30d45e7768e3807b862ce26f
#
_entry.id   7ad6703c30d45e7768e3807b862ce26f
#
_cell.length_a   1.000
_cell.length_b   1.000
_cell.length_c   1.000
_cell.angle_alpha   90.00
_cell.angle_beta   90.00
_cell.angle_gamma   90.00
#
_symmetry.space_group_name_H-M   'P 1'
#
loop_
_entity.id
_entity.type
_entity.pdbx_description
1 polymer ?
#
loop_
_entity_poly.entity_id
_entity_poly.type
_entity_poly.pdbx_seq_one_letter_code
_entity_poly.pdbx_strand_id
1 'polypeptide(L)'
;MKIIAVDDERIALEGLLDVISEAAPNAELSGFEYPEYALDFLDNHDCNIAFLDVEMAVMSGVELAKQLKLQNPDINIIFATGFEEYRKEAYDLHASGYLTKPITRSEEHTSELQSR
;
A
#
# COMPACT_ATOMS: atom_id res chain seq x y z
N MET A 1 -7.45 10.98 8.72
CA MET A 1 -6.80 10.42 7.54
C MET A 1 -7.31 9.01 7.30
N LYS A 2 -7.58 8.70 6.06
CA LYS A 2 -8.13 7.39 5.68
C LYS A 2 -7.11 6.65 4.83
N ILE A 3 -6.80 5.42 5.23
CA ILE A 3 -5.75 4.62 4.60
C ILE A 3 -6.32 3.23 4.28
N ILE A 4 -6.02 2.74 3.09
CA ILE A 4 -6.32 1.34 2.75
C ILE A 4 -5.02 0.60 2.47
N ALA A 5 -5.07 -0.71 2.65
CA ALA A 5 -3.95 -1.60 2.32
C ALA A 5 -4.52 -2.80 1.56
N VAL A 6 -3.86 -3.18 0.47
CA VAL A 6 -4.32 -4.28 -0.37
C VAL A 6 -3.16 -5.24 -0.61
N ASP A 7 -3.35 -6.51 -0.24
CA ASP A 7 -2.36 -7.55 -0.44
C ASP A 7 -3.12 -8.88 -0.42
N ASP A 8 -2.96 -9.71 -1.44
CA ASP A 8 -3.73 -10.94 -1.53
C ASP A 8 -3.19 -12.05 -0.65
N GLU A 9 -2.07 -11.84 0.03
CA GLU A 9 -1.59 -12.74 1.07
C GLU A 9 -2.03 -12.23 2.42
N ARG A 10 -2.85 -13.02 3.12
CA ARG A 10 -3.43 -12.55 4.38
C ARG A 10 -2.37 -12.20 5.43
N ILE A 11 -1.33 -13.03 5.55
CA ILE A 11 -0.31 -12.78 6.57
C ILE A 11 0.45 -11.50 6.27
N ALA A 12 0.77 -11.28 5.00
CA ALA A 12 1.44 -10.04 4.60
C ALA A 12 0.55 -8.83 4.85
N LEU A 13 -0.74 -8.96 4.55
CA LEU A 13 -1.68 -7.88 4.79
C LEU A 13 -1.78 -7.54 6.27
N GLU A 14 -1.89 -8.55 7.12
CA GLU A 14 -1.98 -8.31 8.56
C GLU A 14 -0.72 -7.64 9.09
N GLY A 15 0.45 -8.08 8.63
CA GLY A 15 1.69 -7.45 9.05
C GLY A 15 1.78 -6.00 8.61
N LEU A 16 1.33 -5.71 7.39
CA LEU A 16 1.32 -4.35 6.90
C LEU A 16 0.35 -3.47 7.70
N LEU A 17 -0.84 -4.00 7.98
CA LEU A 17 -1.81 -3.26 8.79
C LEU A 17 -1.28 -2.95 10.18
N ASP A 18 -0.57 -3.90 10.79
CA ASP A 18 0.03 -3.66 12.10
C ASP A 18 1.04 -2.52 12.05
N VAL A 19 1.91 -2.52 11.06
CA VAL A 19 2.92 -1.47 10.94
C VAL A 19 2.26 -0.12 10.71
N ILE A 20 1.25 -0.06 9.84
CA ILE A 20 0.56 1.18 9.55
C ILE A 20 -0.17 1.69 10.78
N SER A 21 -0.83 0.80 11.52
CA SER A 21 -1.60 1.22 12.69
C SER A 21 -0.69 1.78 13.78
N GLU A 22 0.53 1.28 13.88
CA GLU A 22 1.48 1.84 14.83
C GLU A 22 2.01 3.20 14.38
N ALA A 23 2.23 3.37 13.08
CA ALA A 23 2.74 4.62 12.56
C ALA A 23 1.68 5.71 12.52
N ALA A 24 0.42 5.32 12.35
CA ALA A 24 -0.68 6.27 12.23
C ALA A 24 -1.87 5.80 13.07
N PRO A 25 -1.76 5.88 14.40
CA PRO A 25 -2.78 5.28 15.27
C PRO A 25 -4.16 5.94 15.18
N ASN A 26 -4.21 7.16 14.66
CA ASN A 26 -5.50 7.85 14.55
C ASN A 26 -6.11 7.76 13.15
N ALA A 27 -5.48 7.06 12.24
CA ALA A 27 -6.01 6.91 10.89
C ALA A 27 -7.11 5.85 10.86
N GLU A 28 -8.07 6.04 9.95
CA GLU A 28 -9.05 5.01 9.66
C GLU A 28 -8.41 4.06 8.65
N LEU A 29 -8.22 2.82 9.05
CA LEU A 29 -7.44 1.85 8.30
C LEU A 29 -8.32 0.68 7.88
N SER A 30 -8.33 0.36 6.59
CA SER A 30 -9.07 -0.78 6.06
C SER A 30 -8.15 -1.65 5.22
N GLY A 31 -8.26 -2.96 5.37
CA GLY A 31 -7.43 -3.89 4.63
C GLY A 31 -8.27 -4.76 3.71
N PHE A 32 -7.72 -5.09 2.54
CA PHE A 32 -8.43 -5.89 1.55
C PHE A 32 -7.50 -6.95 0.98
N GLU A 33 -7.98 -8.19 0.94
CA GLU A 33 -7.25 -9.27 0.28
C GLU A 33 -7.52 -9.30 -1.22
N TYR A 34 -8.59 -8.67 -1.67
CA TYR A 34 -9.01 -8.71 -3.06
C TYR A 34 -9.09 -7.30 -3.62
N PRO A 35 -8.39 -7.03 -4.73
CA PRO A 35 -8.38 -5.67 -5.30
C PRO A 35 -9.76 -5.13 -5.63
N GLU A 36 -10.66 -6.01 -6.09
CA GLU A 36 -11.99 -5.56 -6.48
C GLU A 36 -12.78 -5.01 -5.29
N TYR A 37 -12.53 -5.53 -4.10
CA TYR A 37 -13.21 -5.01 -2.91
C TYR A 37 -12.69 -3.62 -2.55
N ALA A 38 -11.41 -3.36 -2.79
CA ALA A 38 -10.87 -2.03 -2.57
C ALA A 38 -11.49 -1.03 -3.54
N LEU A 39 -11.65 -1.42 -4.80
CA LEU A 39 -12.29 -0.55 -5.79
C LEU A 39 -13.74 -0.26 -5.41
N ASP A 40 -14.49 -1.27 -4.98
CA ASP A 40 -15.85 -1.07 -4.54
C ASP A 40 -15.93 -0.15 -3.33
N PHE A 41 -15.02 -0.32 -2.40
CA PHE A 41 -15.00 0.49 -1.19
C PHE A 41 -14.83 1.98 -1.54
N LEU A 42 -13.96 2.29 -2.50
CA LEU A 42 -13.71 3.68 -2.86
C LEU A 42 -14.80 4.31 -3.71
N ASP A 43 -15.77 3.53 -4.18
CA ASP A 43 -16.93 4.11 -4.82
C ASP A 43 -17.75 4.95 -3.85
N ASN A 44 -17.71 4.62 -2.57
CA ASN A 44 -18.51 5.30 -1.56
C ASN A 44 -17.69 5.88 -0.41
N HIS A 45 -16.37 5.83 -0.50
CA HIS A 45 -15.53 6.30 0.59
C HIS A 45 -14.33 7.05 0.02
N ASP A 46 -13.90 8.06 0.72
CA ASP A 46 -12.66 8.75 0.37
C ASP A 46 -11.48 7.98 0.90
N CYS A 47 -10.31 8.23 0.34
CA CYS A 47 -9.08 7.62 0.80
C CYS A 47 -7.93 8.56 0.53
N ASN A 48 -7.03 8.69 1.50
CA ASN A 48 -5.87 9.56 1.35
C ASN A 48 -4.65 8.79 0.87
N ILE A 49 -4.45 7.57 1.37
CA ILE A 49 -3.26 6.78 1.07
C ILE A 49 -3.67 5.33 0.83
N ALA A 50 -3.14 4.73 -0.21
CA ALA A 50 -3.32 3.31 -0.48
C ALA A 50 -1.97 2.62 -0.51
N PHE A 51 -1.81 1.60 0.34
CA PHE A 51 -0.64 0.73 0.32
C PHE A 51 -0.99 -0.50 -0.49
N LEU A 52 -0.24 -0.78 -1.54
CA LEU A 52 -0.58 -1.84 -2.48
C LEU A 52 0.60 -2.77 -2.70
N ASP A 53 0.36 -4.07 -2.64
CA ASP A 53 1.33 -5.04 -3.14
C ASP A 53 1.29 -5.02 -4.66
N VAL A 54 2.42 -5.24 -5.31
CA VAL A 54 2.48 -5.22 -6.77
C VAL A 54 2.01 -6.55 -7.37
N GLU A 55 2.51 -7.67 -6.83
CA GLU A 55 2.20 -8.97 -7.43
C GLU A 55 1.03 -9.61 -6.72
N MET A 56 -0.12 -9.57 -7.33
CA MET A 56 -1.34 -10.19 -6.84
C MET A 56 -1.96 -11.02 -7.94
N ALA A 57 -2.75 -12.02 -7.55
CA ALA A 57 -3.20 -13.05 -8.50
C ALA A 57 -4.17 -12.53 -9.55
N VAL A 58 -5.12 -11.69 -9.15
CA VAL A 58 -6.20 -11.28 -10.05
C VAL A 58 -5.82 -10.04 -10.84
N MET A 59 -5.18 -9.09 -10.18
CA MET A 59 -4.85 -7.81 -10.79
C MET A 59 -3.57 -7.32 -10.14
N SER A 60 -2.62 -6.82 -10.91
CA SER A 60 -1.40 -6.32 -10.32
C SER A 60 -1.67 -5.04 -9.53
N GLY A 61 -0.79 -4.75 -8.57
CA GLY A 61 -0.91 -3.51 -7.82
C GLY A 61 -0.73 -2.28 -8.68
N VAL A 62 0.05 -2.40 -9.76
CA VAL A 62 0.23 -1.28 -10.70
C VAL A 62 -1.09 -0.97 -11.39
N GLU A 63 -1.77 -2.01 -11.85
CA GLU A 63 -3.07 -1.82 -12.50
C GLU A 63 -4.10 -1.27 -11.52
N LEU A 64 -4.10 -1.80 -10.29
CA LEU A 64 -5.00 -1.31 -9.26
C LEU A 64 -4.73 0.16 -8.97
N ALA A 65 -3.46 0.55 -8.89
CA ALA A 65 -3.10 1.94 -8.63
C ALA A 65 -3.65 2.87 -9.70
N LYS A 66 -3.59 2.44 -10.96
CA LYS A 66 -4.13 3.25 -12.05
C LYS A 66 -5.63 3.45 -11.89
N GLN A 67 -6.33 2.40 -11.54
CA GLN A 67 -7.78 2.52 -11.36
C GLN A 67 -8.15 3.35 -10.15
N LEU A 68 -7.41 3.21 -9.06
CA LEU A 68 -7.66 4.02 -7.88
C LEU A 68 -7.43 5.50 -8.16
N LYS A 69 -6.42 5.83 -8.95
CA LYS A 69 -6.15 7.22 -9.29
C LYS A 69 -7.22 7.78 -10.23
N LEU A 70 -7.85 6.94 -11.04
CA LEU A 70 -8.97 7.40 -11.84
C LEU A 70 -10.18 7.73 -10.97
N GLN A 71 -10.43 6.93 -9.94
CA GLN A 71 -11.53 7.17 -9.02
C GLN A 71 -11.26 8.35 -8.10
N ASN A 72 -10.00 8.49 -7.67
CA ASN A 72 -9.62 9.50 -6.71
C ASN A 72 -8.24 10.05 -7.10
N PRO A 73 -8.21 11.10 -7.95
CA PRO A 73 -6.93 11.60 -8.47
C PRO A 73 -5.96 12.09 -7.41
N ASP A 74 -6.46 12.42 -6.22
CA ASP A 74 -5.59 12.93 -5.16
C ASP A 74 -5.03 11.85 -4.26
N ILE A 75 -5.36 10.59 -4.52
CA ILE A 75 -4.91 9.50 -3.65
C ILE A 75 -3.38 9.34 -3.77
N ASN A 76 -2.75 9.10 -2.63
CA ASN A 76 -1.31 8.81 -2.62
C ASN A 76 -1.11 7.30 -2.61
N ILE A 77 -0.32 6.81 -3.53
CA ILE A 77 -0.06 5.38 -3.68
C ILE A 77 1.32 5.07 -3.11
N ILE A 78 1.38 4.07 -2.23
CA ILE A 78 2.65 3.56 -1.71
C ILE A 78 2.66 2.07 -2.00
N PHE A 79 3.62 1.62 -2.79
CA PHE A 79 3.76 0.19 -3.06
C PHE A 79 4.52 -0.49 -1.93
N ALA A 80 4.07 -1.65 -1.50
CA ALA A 80 4.73 -2.44 -0.47
C ALA A 80 4.84 -3.85 -1.01
N THR A 81 6.02 -4.20 -1.54
CA THR A 81 6.20 -5.43 -2.27
C THR A 81 7.57 -6.03 -1.99
N GLY A 82 7.73 -7.33 -2.25
CA GLY A 82 9.03 -7.98 -2.13
C GLY A 82 9.91 -7.81 -3.34
N PHE A 83 9.47 -7.08 -4.35
CA PHE A 83 10.18 -6.98 -5.61
C PHE A 83 10.65 -5.56 -5.86
N GLU A 84 11.94 -5.40 -6.18
CA GLU A 84 12.51 -4.11 -6.48
C GLU A 84 12.31 -3.71 -7.93
N GLU A 85 12.02 -4.66 -8.78
CA GLU A 85 12.00 -4.42 -10.21
C GLU A 85 10.86 -3.55 -10.67
N TYR A 86 9.89 -3.28 -9.80
CA TYR A 86 8.75 -2.45 -10.18
C TYR A 86 8.91 -0.98 -9.82
N ARG A 87 10.09 -0.57 -9.34
CA ARG A 87 10.29 0.81 -8.92
C ARG A 87 10.12 1.79 -10.06
N LYS A 88 10.52 1.40 -11.26
CA LYS A 88 10.39 2.29 -12.40
C LYS A 88 8.92 2.54 -12.73
N GLU A 89 8.11 1.47 -12.72
CA GLU A 89 6.68 1.63 -12.98
C GLU A 89 6.01 2.48 -11.91
N ALA A 90 6.43 2.30 -10.65
CA ALA A 90 5.90 3.11 -9.56
C ALA A 90 6.25 4.58 -9.78
N TYR A 91 7.47 4.85 -10.18
CA TYR A 91 7.90 6.21 -10.44
C TYR A 91 7.08 6.82 -11.58
N ASP A 92 6.87 6.05 -12.65
CA ASP A 92 6.13 6.53 -13.80
C ASP A 92 4.67 6.83 -13.46
N LEU A 93 4.12 6.16 -12.46
CA LEU A 93 2.77 6.40 -11.99
C LEU A 93 2.70 7.53 -10.97
N HIS A 94 3.81 8.15 -10.66
CA HIS A 94 3.87 9.18 -9.62
C HIS A 94 3.44 8.64 -8.26
N ALA A 95 3.86 7.41 -7.94
CA ALA A 95 3.62 6.85 -6.63
C ALA A 95 4.33 7.68 -5.57
N SER A 96 3.71 7.80 -4.40
CA SER A 96 4.28 8.59 -3.31
C SER A 96 5.39 7.84 -2.59
N GLY A 97 5.43 6.52 -2.68
CA GLY A 97 6.47 5.75 -2.02
C GLY A 97 6.55 4.33 -2.53
N TYR A 98 7.63 3.68 -2.15
CA TYR A 98 7.88 2.29 -2.54
C TYR A 98 8.61 1.64 -1.38
N LEU A 99 7.98 0.64 -0.76
CA LEU A 99 8.56 -0.07 0.37
C LEU A 99 8.85 -1.50 -0.04
N THR A 100 10.02 -2.00 0.35
CA THR A 100 10.40 -3.37 0.03
C THR A 100 10.16 -4.25 1.24
N LYS A 101 9.44 -5.35 1.06
CA LYS A 101 9.19 -6.30 2.14
C LYS A 101 10.47 -7.01 2.54
N PRO A 102 10.58 -7.41 3.77
CA PRO A 102 9.57 -7.30 4.83
C PRO A 102 9.49 -5.89 5.40
N ILE A 103 8.28 -5.44 5.69
CA ILE A 103 8.06 -4.14 6.29
C ILE A 103 8.07 -4.35 7.80
N THR A 104 8.99 -3.68 8.50
CA THR A 104 9.13 -3.89 9.92
C THR A 104 8.96 -2.59 10.69
N ARG A 105 8.81 -2.72 12.00
CA ARG A 105 8.66 -1.57 12.85
C ARG A 105 9.95 -0.82 12.95
N SER A 106 9.84 0.45 13.29
CA SER A 106 10.99 1.32 13.31
C SER A 106 12.07 0.86 14.28
N GLU A 107 11.70 0.27 15.40
CA GLU A 107 12.71 -0.13 16.35
C GLU A 107 13.56 -1.28 15.85
N GLU A 108 13.07 -2.06 14.90
CA GLU A 108 13.83 -3.16 14.39
C GLU A 108 14.87 -2.75 13.39
N HIS A 109 14.68 -1.63 12.77
CA HIS A 109 15.65 -1.22 11.79
C HIS A 109 16.14 0.17 12.04
N THR A 110 16.15 0.56 13.27
CA THR A 110 16.68 1.84 13.62
C THR A 110 18.07 2.03 13.10
N SER A 111 18.90 1.02 13.22
CA SER A 111 20.26 1.16 12.75
C SER A 111 20.32 1.21 11.24
N GLU A 112 19.54 0.41 10.54
CA GLU A 112 19.63 0.47 9.14
C GLU A 112 19.00 1.65 8.54
N LEU A 113 17.97 2.17 9.13
CA LEU A 113 17.33 3.32 8.58
C LEU A 113 18.19 4.52 8.64
N GLN A 114 18.88 4.65 9.72
CA GLN A 114 19.72 5.74 9.78
C GLN A 114 20.89 5.58 8.95
N SER A 115 21.26 4.41 8.72
CA SER A 115 22.41 4.20 7.89
C SER A 115 22.13 4.43 6.46
N ARG A 116 20.93 4.61 6.21
CA ARG A 116 20.61 4.76 4.96
C ARG A 116 20.43 5.84 4.50
#